data_453aef52a60372ceaa0389025a4008dd
#
_entry.id   453aef52a60372ceaa0389025a4008dd
#
_cell.length_a   1.000
_cell.length_b   1.000
_cell.length_c   1.000
_cell.angle_alpha   90.00
_cell.angle_beta   90.00
_cell.angle_gamma   90.00
#
_symmetry.space_group_name_H-M   'P 1'
#
loop_
_entity.id
_entity.type
_entity.pdbx_description
1 polymer ?
#
loop_
_entity_poly.entity_id
_entity_poly.type
_entity_poly.pdbx_seq_one_letter_code
_entity_poly.pdbx_strand_id
1 'polypeptide(L)'
;MMNLNEKLEDIQGTPLYHKTSTNRGLDIINSDSLRGSLPSEEYLELDKRLSNTKTQRAISFTRDKNWNPGHTIGVGLDSAIEDSNITFVVDKDRLKTKYVVEPFNYSGIDSRHINTQKNEELEERVLTDEIYPLHKYVIDIIYTGDNPEVQQIIDSYLNR
;
A
#
# COMPACT_ATOMS: atom_id res chain seq x y z
N MET A 1 6.30 -25.04 22.10
CA MET A 1 6.92 -23.97 21.28
C MET A 1 6.07 -23.76 20.04
N MET A 2 5.59 -22.55 19.82
CA MET A 2 4.83 -22.25 18.62
C MET A 2 5.74 -22.37 17.40
N ASN A 3 5.20 -22.89 16.30
CA ASN A 3 5.94 -22.87 15.05
C ASN A 3 6.02 -21.43 14.52
N LEU A 4 6.88 -21.21 13.55
CA LEU A 4 7.10 -19.86 13.02
C LEU A 4 5.84 -19.25 12.43
N ASN A 5 5.01 -20.06 11.74
CA ASN A 5 3.79 -19.56 11.12
C ASN A 5 2.77 -19.11 12.18
N GLU A 6 2.56 -19.89 13.23
CA GLU A 6 1.69 -19.50 14.35
C GLU A 6 2.16 -18.21 15.00
N LYS A 7 3.47 -18.08 15.18
CA LYS A 7 4.06 -16.89 15.77
C LYS A 7 3.88 -15.65 14.89
N LEU A 8 3.98 -15.81 13.58
CA LEU A 8 3.76 -14.71 12.63
C LEU A 8 2.28 -14.31 12.58
N GLU A 9 1.37 -15.27 12.59
CA GLU A 9 -0.06 -14.98 12.62
C GLU A 9 -0.47 -14.22 13.88
N ASP A 10 0.06 -14.61 15.04
CA ASP A 10 -0.22 -13.94 16.31
C ASP A 10 0.33 -12.52 16.36
N ILE A 11 1.45 -12.25 15.72
CA ILE A 11 2.13 -10.96 15.77
C ILE A 11 1.64 -10.01 14.69
N GLN A 12 1.37 -10.53 13.51
CA GLN A 12 1.16 -9.68 12.33
C GLN A 12 -0.28 -9.22 12.13
N GLY A 13 -1.28 -9.93 12.72
CA GLY A 13 -2.65 -9.63 12.37
C GLY A 13 -2.87 -9.81 10.87
N THR A 14 -3.62 -8.90 10.23
CA THR A 14 -3.87 -8.91 8.79
C THR A 14 -2.87 -8.00 8.08
N PRO A 15 -1.97 -8.55 7.26
CA PRO A 15 -0.99 -7.73 6.55
C PRO A 15 -1.60 -7.02 5.34
N LEU A 16 -1.16 -5.78 5.14
CA LEU A 16 -1.41 -5.02 3.92
C LEU A 16 -0.07 -4.62 3.31
N TYR A 17 -0.03 -4.56 2.00
CA TYR A 17 1.21 -4.36 1.24
C TYR A 17 1.14 -3.08 0.42
N HIS A 18 2.21 -2.30 0.47
CA HIS A 18 2.36 -1.10 -0.35
C HIS A 18 3.69 -1.18 -1.10
N LYS A 19 3.61 -1.39 -2.40
CA LYS A 19 4.78 -1.49 -3.27
C LYS A 19 5.16 -0.13 -3.81
N THR A 20 6.45 0.13 -3.84
CA THR A 20 6.97 1.41 -4.34
C THR A 20 8.38 1.23 -4.91
N SER A 21 8.86 2.27 -5.58
CA SER A 21 10.23 2.29 -6.08
C SER A 21 11.24 2.42 -4.93
N THR A 22 12.49 2.08 -5.22
CA THR A 22 13.57 2.22 -4.25
C THR A 22 13.68 3.65 -3.74
N ASN A 23 13.67 4.64 -4.64
CA ASN A 23 13.81 6.05 -4.25
C ASN A 23 12.65 6.52 -3.39
N ARG A 24 11.42 6.20 -3.78
CA ARG A 24 10.24 6.58 -2.99
C ARG A 24 10.22 5.87 -1.64
N GLY A 25 10.61 4.60 -1.63
CA GLY A 25 10.70 3.84 -0.39
C GLY A 25 11.68 4.43 0.60
N LEU A 26 12.84 4.89 0.12
CA LEU A 26 13.83 5.55 0.96
C LEU A 26 13.32 6.89 1.49
N ASP A 27 12.59 7.65 0.69
CA ASP A 27 11.96 8.90 1.15
C ASP A 27 10.92 8.63 2.25
N ILE A 28 10.13 7.59 2.08
CA ILE A 28 9.14 7.16 3.08
C ILE A 28 9.83 6.79 4.39
N ILE A 29 10.90 6.01 4.32
CA ILE A 29 11.69 5.62 5.49
C ILE A 29 12.28 6.85 6.18
N ASN A 30 12.86 7.75 5.40
CA ASN A 30 13.52 8.94 5.93
C ASN A 30 12.55 9.89 6.63
N SER A 31 11.35 10.05 6.08
CA SER A 31 10.30 10.90 6.66
C SER A 31 9.46 10.17 7.71
N ASP A 32 9.54 8.85 7.79
CA ASP A 32 8.68 8.01 8.61
C ASP A 32 7.19 8.30 8.35
N SER A 33 6.87 8.54 7.09
CA SER A 33 5.54 9.00 6.68
C SER A 33 5.19 8.42 5.31
N LEU A 34 3.94 7.99 5.18
CA LEU A 34 3.37 7.57 3.91
C LEU A 34 2.21 8.51 3.60
N ARG A 35 2.31 9.23 2.50
CA ARG A 35 1.34 10.24 2.12
C ARG A 35 0.38 9.73 1.08
N GLY A 36 -0.89 10.11 1.25
CA GLY A 36 -1.93 9.82 0.29
C GLY A 36 -1.78 10.69 -0.97
N SER A 37 -2.28 10.15 -2.07
CA SER A 37 -2.37 10.87 -3.32
C SER A 37 -3.82 11.09 -3.70
N LEU A 38 -4.08 12.19 -4.41
CA LEU A 38 -5.37 12.36 -5.05
C LEU A 38 -5.40 11.46 -6.29
N PRO A 39 -6.52 10.79 -6.57
CA PRO A 39 -6.68 10.09 -7.82
C PRO A 39 -6.55 11.08 -9.00
N SER A 40 -6.24 10.57 -10.18
CA SER A 40 -6.30 11.39 -11.40
C SER A 40 -7.71 11.93 -11.59
N GLU A 41 -7.85 13.03 -12.36
CA GLU A 41 -9.16 13.65 -12.60
C GLU A 41 -10.19 12.65 -13.10
N GLU A 42 -9.79 11.74 -13.96
CA GLU A 42 -10.66 10.70 -14.49
C GLU A 42 -11.19 9.78 -13.39
N TYR A 43 -10.33 9.40 -12.45
CA TYR A 43 -10.70 8.57 -11.31
C TYR A 43 -11.47 9.36 -10.25
N LEU A 44 -11.26 10.66 -10.15
CA LEU A 44 -12.02 11.54 -9.27
C LEU A 44 -13.51 11.52 -9.61
N GLU A 45 -13.84 11.56 -10.89
CA GLU A 45 -15.24 11.49 -11.35
C GLU A 45 -15.86 10.14 -10.99
N LEU A 46 -15.11 9.06 -11.19
CA LEU A 46 -15.57 7.71 -10.86
C LEU A 46 -15.76 7.55 -9.35
N ASP A 47 -14.82 8.00 -8.55
CA ASP A 47 -14.91 7.93 -7.09
C ASP A 47 -16.13 8.71 -6.56
N LYS A 48 -16.40 9.87 -7.11
CA LYS A 48 -17.58 10.67 -6.74
C LYS A 48 -18.90 9.95 -7.02
N ARG A 49 -18.96 9.24 -8.15
CA ARG A 49 -20.18 8.51 -8.53
C ARG A 49 -20.42 7.29 -7.65
N LEU A 50 -19.33 6.66 -7.20
CA LEU A 50 -19.41 5.36 -6.52
C LEU A 50 -19.58 5.43 -5.03
N SER A 51 -18.94 6.40 -4.40
CA SER A 51 -18.85 6.39 -2.94
C SER A 51 -19.79 7.35 -2.26
N ASN A 52 -20.45 8.26 -2.99
CA ASN A 52 -21.20 9.37 -2.41
C ASN A 52 -20.37 10.16 -1.39
N THR A 53 -19.08 9.95 -1.33
CA THR A 53 -18.18 10.62 -0.39
C THR A 53 -17.44 11.74 -1.10
N LYS A 54 -17.09 12.75 -0.33
CA LYS A 54 -16.20 13.80 -0.82
C LYS A 54 -14.91 13.17 -1.26
N THR A 55 -14.34 13.69 -2.36
CA THR A 55 -13.02 13.28 -2.79
C THR A 55 -12.02 13.51 -1.67
N GLN A 56 -11.44 12.44 -1.19
CA GLN A 56 -10.52 12.46 -0.08
C GLN A 56 -9.21 11.80 -0.52
N ARG A 57 -8.12 12.33 -0.03
CA ARG A 57 -6.85 11.64 -0.21
C ARG A 57 -6.90 10.30 0.49
N ALA A 58 -6.37 9.31 -0.16
CA ALA A 58 -6.31 7.97 0.38
C ALA A 58 -4.98 7.32 0.03
N ILE A 59 -4.59 6.38 0.86
CA ILE A 59 -3.39 5.58 0.62
C ILE A 59 -3.87 4.18 0.27
N SER A 60 -3.44 3.71 -0.90
CA SER A 60 -3.84 2.41 -1.42
C SER A 60 -2.88 1.32 -0.98
N PHE A 61 -3.44 0.24 -0.50
CA PHE A 61 -2.73 -0.98 -0.16
C PHE A 61 -3.37 -2.15 -0.89
N THR A 62 -2.66 -3.24 -0.99
CA THR A 62 -3.21 -4.51 -1.49
C THR A 62 -3.11 -5.58 -0.42
N ARG A 63 -4.06 -6.51 -0.43
CA ARG A 63 -3.97 -7.73 0.39
C ARG A 63 -3.16 -8.82 -0.30
N ASP A 64 -2.83 -8.62 -1.57
CA ASP A 64 -2.07 -9.58 -2.36
C ASP A 64 -0.58 -9.20 -2.39
N LYS A 65 0.22 -9.96 -1.68
CA LYS A 65 1.67 -9.79 -1.63
C LYS A 65 2.32 -9.81 -3.02
N ASN A 66 1.74 -10.56 -3.95
CA ASN A 66 2.32 -10.76 -5.28
C ASN A 66 1.75 -9.79 -6.33
N TRP A 67 0.87 -8.89 -5.91
CA TRP A 67 0.34 -7.89 -6.83
C TRP A 67 1.44 -7.04 -7.43
N ASN A 68 1.40 -6.87 -8.75
CA ASN A 68 2.36 -6.04 -9.48
C ASN A 68 1.67 -4.81 -10.04
N PRO A 69 2.00 -3.60 -9.56
CA PRO A 69 1.39 -2.36 -10.06
C PRO A 69 1.53 -2.17 -11.57
N GLY A 70 2.58 -2.71 -12.16
CA GLY A 70 2.81 -2.64 -13.61
C GLY A 70 1.76 -3.34 -14.45
N HIS A 71 0.96 -4.21 -13.86
CA HIS A 71 -0.14 -4.89 -14.56
C HIS A 71 -1.41 -4.03 -14.62
N THR A 72 -1.44 -2.90 -13.96
CA THR A 72 -2.62 -2.03 -13.94
C THR A 72 -2.55 -1.03 -15.09
N ILE A 73 -3.43 -1.22 -16.07
CA ILE A 73 -3.44 -0.38 -17.26
C ILE A 73 -3.97 1.02 -16.90
N GLY A 74 -3.23 2.04 -17.27
CA GLY A 74 -3.65 3.44 -17.16
C GLY A 74 -3.53 4.08 -15.79
N VAL A 75 -3.09 3.35 -14.79
CA VAL A 75 -2.91 3.88 -13.43
C VAL A 75 -1.45 3.78 -13.04
N GLY A 76 -0.84 4.91 -12.76
CA GLY A 76 0.53 4.94 -12.31
C GLY A 76 1.53 4.41 -13.32
N LEU A 77 1.29 4.65 -14.62
CA LEU A 77 2.19 4.18 -15.67
C LEU A 77 3.62 4.62 -15.44
N ASP A 78 3.81 5.87 -15.01
CA ASP A 78 5.15 6.38 -14.71
C ASP A 78 5.77 5.63 -13.53
N SER A 79 4.96 5.31 -12.54
CA SER A 79 5.41 4.51 -11.40
C SER A 79 5.68 3.06 -11.76
N ALA A 80 4.99 2.52 -12.77
CA ALA A 80 5.19 1.15 -13.24
C ALA A 80 6.49 1.00 -14.03
N ILE A 81 6.98 2.07 -14.63
CA ILE A 81 8.25 2.09 -15.38
C ILE A 81 9.43 2.10 -14.42
N GLU A 82 9.27 2.71 -13.24
CA GLU A 82 10.28 2.65 -12.20
C GLU A 82 10.34 1.25 -11.58
N ASP A 83 11.39 0.97 -10.85
CA ASP A 83 11.47 -0.27 -10.09
C ASP A 83 10.34 -0.34 -9.05
N SER A 84 9.98 -1.55 -8.63
CA SER A 84 9.02 -1.81 -7.56
C SER A 84 9.68 -2.68 -6.50
N ASN A 85 10.89 -2.31 -6.12
CA ASN A 85 11.76 -3.17 -5.31
C ASN A 85 11.49 -3.10 -3.81
N ILE A 86 10.72 -2.12 -3.35
CA ILE A 86 10.40 -1.98 -1.92
C ILE A 86 8.91 -2.21 -1.69
N THR A 87 8.61 -3.09 -0.75
CA THR A 87 7.24 -3.35 -0.30
C THR A 87 7.15 -3.14 1.21
N PHE A 88 6.34 -2.17 1.63
CA PHE A 88 6.02 -1.99 3.04
C PHE A 88 4.91 -2.95 3.42
N VAL A 89 5.13 -3.71 4.50
CA VAL A 89 4.12 -4.59 5.07
C VAL A 89 3.62 -3.94 6.34
N VAL A 90 2.35 -3.60 6.37
CA VAL A 90 1.74 -2.92 7.52
C VAL A 90 0.66 -3.79 8.14
N ASP A 91 0.40 -3.58 9.41
CA ASP A 91 -0.65 -4.28 10.15
C ASP A 91 -1.97 -3.51 10.04
N LYS A 92 -2.94 -4.09 9.37
CA LYS A 92 -4.26 -3.50 9.20
C LYS A 92 -4.94 -3.21 10.54
N ASP A 93 -4.83 -4.11 11.50
CA ASP A 93 -5.48 -3.94 12.80
C ASP A 93 -4.91 -2.76 13.56
N ARG A 94 -3.60 -2.55 13.49
CA ARG A 94 -2.96 -1.36 14.06
C ARG A 94 -3.40 -0.09 13.36
N LEU A 95 -3.49 -0.11 12.03
CA LEU A 95 -3.97 1.04 11.27
C LEU A 95 -5.38 1.44 11.67
N LYS A 96 -6.25 0.47 11.88
CA LYS A 96 -7.65 0.70 12.24
C LYS A 96 -7.81 1.32 13.63
N THR A 97 -6.80 1.31 14.47
CA THR A 97 -6.87 2.00 15.77
C THR A 97 -6.87 3.53 15.62
N LYS A 98 -6.38 4.04 14.49
CA LYS A 98 -6.27 5.47 14.25
C LYS A 98 -6.95 5.94 12.96
N TYR A 99 -6.98 5.10 11.93
CA TYR A 99 -7.45 5.46 10.60
C TYR A 99 -8.63 4.62 10.17
N VAL A 100 -9.43 5.16 9.26
CA VAL A 100 -10.48 4.38 8.58
C VAL A 100 -9.81 3.60 7.46
N VAL A 101 -9.97 2.29 7.49
CA VAL A 101 -9.44 1.37 6.46
C VAL A 101 -10.61 0.63 5.86
N GLU A 102 -10.79 0.76 4.55
CA GLU A 102 -11.93 0.17 3.83
C GLU A 102 -11.46 -0.59 2.61
N PRO A 103 -12.06 -1.76 2.35
CA PRO A 103 -11.83 -2.42 1.08
C PRO A 103 -12.39 -1.55 -0.05
N PHE A 104 -11.67 -1.47 -1.13
CA PHE A 104 -12.12 -0.77 -2.32
C PHE A 104 -12.50 -1.77 -3.40
N ASN A 105 -13.77 -1.80 -3.73
CA ASN A 105 -14.32 -2.75 -4.69
C ASN A 105 -14.77 -2.02 -5.95
N TYR A 106 -14.16 -2.34 -7.06
CA TYR A 106 -14.49 -1.78 -8.35
C TYR A 106 -15.69 -2.46 -9.03
N SER A 107 -16.29 -3.48 -8.43
CA SER A 107 -17.33 -4.27 -9.07
C SER A 107 -18.62 -3.49 -9.40
N GLY A 108 -18.85 -2.37 -8.74
CA GLY A 108 -19.99 -1.48 -9.03
C GLY A 108 -19.71 -0.44 -10.12
N ILE A 109 -18.50 -0.39 -10.65
CA ILE A 109 -18.08 0.58 -11.64
C ILE A 109 -18.42 0.05 -13.05
N ASP A 110 -18.64 0.97 -13.98
CA ASP A 110 -18.81 0.64 -15.39
C ASP A 110 -17.70 -0.30 -15.84
N SER A 111 -18.12 -1.47 -16.34
CA SER A 111 -17.21 -2.55 -16.72
C SER A 111 -16.18 -2.15 -17.78
N ARG A 112 -16.42 -1.08 -18.52
CA ARG A 112 -15.46 -0.57 -19.50
C ARG A 112 -14.22 0.02 -18.85
N HIS A 113 -14.33 0.44 -17.60
CA HIS A 113 -13.24 1.02 -16.84
C HIS A 113 -12.72 0.08 -15.78
N ILE A 114 -13.37 -1.07 -15.60
CA ILE A 114 -12.90 -2.05 -14.65
C ILE A 114 -11.83 -2.87 -15.33
N ASN A 115 -10.64 -2.68 -14.84
CA ASN A 115 -9.62 -3.67 -15.07
C ASN A 115 -9.94 -4.84 -14.14
N THR A 116 -10.22 -6.02 -14.70
CA THR A 116 -10.47 -7.22 -13.91
C THR A 116 -9.32 -7.52 -12.96
N GLN A 117 -8.12 -7.13 -13.32
CA GLN A 117 -6.94 -7.23 -12.46
C GLN A 117 -7.06 -6.37 -11.19
N LYS A 118 -7.79 -5.26 -11.24
CA LYS A 118 -8.05 -4.44 -10.07
C LYS A 118 -8.89 -5.15 -9.01
N ASN A 119 -9.85 -5.95 -9.44
CA ASN A 119 -10.62 -6.77 -8.51
C ASN A 119 -9.75 -7.87 -7.89
N GLU A 120 -8.80 -8.39 -8.65
CA GLU A 120 -7.85 -9.39 -8.18
C GLU A 120 -6.81 -8.79 -7.22
N GLU A 121 -6.57 -7.49 -7.31
CA GLU A 121 -5.65 -6.79 -6.42
C GLU A 121 -6.07 -6.87 -4.97
N LEU A 122 -7.36 -6.94 -4.68
CA LEU A 122 -7.87 -6.91 -3.31
C LEU A 122 -7.44 -5.62 -2.61
N GLU A 123 -7.73 -4.51 -3.25
CA GLU A 123 -7.33 -3.18 -2.76
C GLU A 123 -8.02 -2.82 -1.45
N GLU A 124 -7.24 -2.25 -0.52
CA GLU A 124 -7.73 -1.61 0.68
C GLU A 124 -7.26 -0.15 0.67
N ARG A 125 -8.12 0.76 1.08
CA ARG A 125 -7.77 2.18 1.18
C ARG A 125 -7.78 2.66 2.61
N VAL A 126 -6.72 3.36 2.99
CA VAL A 126 -6.65 4.10 4.25
C VAL A 126 -7.06 5.54 3.95
N LEU A 127 -8.15 6.00 4.54
CA LEU A 127 -8.73 7.31 4.25
C LEU A 127 -8.07 8.38 5.10
N THR A 128 -6.90 8.82 4.65
CA THR A 128 -6.12 9.85 5.33
C THR A 128 -5.16 10.52 4.35
N ASP A 129 -4.72 11.71 4.69
CA ASP A 129 -3.68 12.40 3.95
C ASP A 129 -2.30 11.80 4.22
N GLU A 130 -2.09 11.29 5.43
CA GLU A 130 -0.78 10.83 5.86
C GLU A 130 -0.90 9.77 6.96
N ILE A 131 -0.10 8.72 6.85
CA ILE A 131 0.13 7.78 7.96
C ILE A 131 1.45 8.18 8.62
N TYR A 132 1.39 8.64 9.87
CA TYR A 132 2.56 9.11 10.61
C TYR A 132 2.37 8.88 12.11
N PRO A 133 3.37 8.42 12.85
CA PRO A 133 4.63 7.86 12.35
C PRO A 133 4.43 6.45 11.79
N LEU A 134 4.95 6.23 10.61
CA LEU A 134 4.69 4.98 9.87
C LEU A 134 5.25 3.75 10.59
N HIS A 135 6.39 3.89 11.27
CA HIS A 135 7.05 2.75 11.94
C HIS A 135 6.15 2.04 12.96
N LYS A 136 5.16 2.72 13.51
CA LYS A 136 4.21 2.10 14.45
C LYS A 136 3.35 1.02 13.81
N TYR A 137 3.20 1.08 12.49
CA TYR A 137 2.29 0.20 11.74
C TYR A 137 3.03 -0.80 10.86
N VAL A 138 4.31 -0.59 10.62
CA VAL A 138 5.13 -1.45 9.76
C VAL A 138 5.54 -2.71 10.51
N ILE A 139 5.25 -3.85 9.89
CA ILE A 139 5.67 -5.17 10.40
C ILE A 139 6.98 -5.57 9.75
N ASP A 140 7.12 -5.28 8.46
CA ASP A 140 8.27 -5.70 7.67
C ASP A 140 8.42 -4.80 6.44
N ILE A 141 9.58 -4.84 5.82
CA ILE A 141 9.84 -4.20 4.53
C ILE A 141 10.58 -5.21 3.67
N ILE A 142 10.01 -5.53 2.52
CA ILE A 142 10.59 -6.47 1.58
C ILE A 142 11.37 -5.68 0.54
N TYR A 143 12.64 -6.01 0.37
CA TYR A 143 13.50 -5.40 -0.63
C TYR A 143 13.99 -6.48 -1.58
N THR A 144 13.71 -6.30 -2.88
CA THR A 144 14.10 -7.25 -3.91
C THR A 144 15.32 -6.81 -4.71
N GLY A 145 15.87 -5.65 -4.39
CA GLY A 145 17.10 -5.17 -5.02
C GLY A 145 18.36 -5.77 -4.39
N ASP A 146 19.51 -5.33 -4.88
CA ASP A 146 20.80 -5.87 -4.48
C ASP A 146 21.77 -4.83 -3.89
N ASN A 147 21.27 -3.65 -3.57
CA ASN A 147 22.11 -2.58 -3.00
C ASN A 147 22.22 -2.76 -1.49
N PRO A 148 23.44 -3.05 -0.97
CA PRO A 148 23.63 -3.30 0.47
C PRO A 148 23.37 -2.06 1.33
N GLU A 149 23.57 -0.85 0.81
CA GLU A 149 23.28 0.38 1.55
C GLU A 149 21.79 0.54 1.78
N VAL A 150 20.99 0.23 0.78
CA VAL A 150 19.52 0.27 0.89
C VAL A 150 19.06 -0.76 1.92
N GLN A 151 19.58 -1.97 1.86
CA GLN A 151 19.25 -3.02 2.83
C GLN A 151 19.59 -2.59 4.26
N GLN A 152 20.73 -1.94 4.44
CA GLN A 152 21.14 -1.45 5.75
C GLN A 152 20.19 -0.37 6.29
N ILE A 153 19.75 0.53 5.44
CA ILE A 153 18.78 1.57 5.82
C ILE A 153 17.46 0.93 6.26
N ILE A 154 16.99 -0.07 5.51
CA ILE A 154 15.78 -0.81 5.83
C ILE A 154 15.92 -1.53 7.17
N ASP A 155 17.01 -2.23 7.38
CA ASP A 155 17.25 -2.97 8.62
C ASP A 155 17.30 -2.05 9.83
N SER A 156 17.92 -0.89 9.67
CA SER A 156 17.98 0.12 10.74
C SER A 156 16.59 0.67 11.07
N TYR A 157 15.79 0.89 10.06
CA TYR A 157 14.42 1.37 10.25
C TYR A 157 13.57 0.34 10.99
N LEU A 158 13.67 -0.93 10.62
CA LEU A 158 12.88 -2.01 11.24
C LEU A 158 13.30 -2.28 12.70
N ASN A 159 14.47 -1.86 13.09
CA ASN A 159 14.99 -2.05 14.45
C ASN A 159 14.74 -0.85 15.38
N ARG A 160 13.92 0.08 14.98
CA ARG A 160 13.54 1.21 15.84
C ARG A 160 12.73 0.79 17.07
#